data_2ad4082855b87238e38d34f64eaf64ba
#
_entry.id   2ad4082855b87238e38d34f64eaf64ba
#
_cell.length_a   1.000
_cell.length_b   1.000
_cell.length_c   1.000
_cell.angle_alpha   90.00
_cell.angle_beta   90.00
_cell.angle_gamma   90.00
#
_symmetry.space_group_name_H-M   'P 1'
#
loop_
_entity.id
_entity.type
_entity.pdbx_description
1 polymer ?
#
loop_
_entity_poly.entity_id
_entity_poly.type
_entity_poly.pdbx_seq_one_letter_code
_entity_poly.pdbx_strand_id
1 'polypeptide(L)'
;MSVISMKQLLEAGVHFGHQTRRWNPKMAEYIYTERNGIHIIDLQKSVGMVDDAYKAVSDIAAEGGTVLFVGTKKQAQDSIKTEAERCGMYYVNERWLGGMLTNFKTIQTRIKRLKEIETMSEDGTFDVLPKKEVILIKKEWDKLEKNLGGIKDMKKLPDAIFVVDPKKERICIQEAHTLGIPLIGIADTNCDPEELDYVIPGNDDAIRAVKLIVSKMADAVIEANQGESMAEEAAEEADA
;
A
#
# COMPACT_ATOMS: atom_id res chain seq x y z
N MET A 1 -3.62 14.57 -19.68
CA MET A 1 -4.74 13.58 -19.78
C MET A 1 -4.91 12.96 -18.41
N SER A 2 -6.15 12.68 -18.00
CA SER A 2 -6.39 12.02 -16.71
C SER A 2 -5.88 10.57 -16.74
N VAL A 3 -5.26 10.12 -15.66
CA VAL A 3 -4.68 8.76 -15.49
C VAL A 3 -5.77 7.68 -15.54
N ILE A 4 -6.97 8.02 -15.04
CA ILE A 4 -8.15 7.13 -15.05
C ILE A 4 -9.35 7.89 -15.60
N SER A 5 -10.10 7.26 -16.51
CA SER A 5 -11.36 7.83 -16.99
C SER A 5 -12.49 7.59 -15.98
N MET A 6 -13.46 8.51 -15.94
CA MET A 6 -14.69 8.35 -15.13
C MET A 6 -15.43 7.05 -15.45
N LYS A 7 -15.40 6.60 -16.71
CA LYS A 7 -16.02 5.35 -17.15
C LYS A 7 -15.38 4.13 -16.47
N GLN A 8 -14.06 4.08 -16.40
CA GLN A 8 -13.33 3.00 -15.71
C GLN A 8 -13.65 2.96 -14.22
N LEU A 9 -13.70 4.12 -13.55
CA LEU A 9 -14.10 4.21 -12.14
C LEU A 9 -15.53 3.70 -11.91
N LEU A 10 -16.45 4.06 -12.80
CA LEU A 10 -17.84 3.62 -12.73
C LEU A 10 -17.96 2.10 -12.91
N GLU A 11 -17.31 1.53 -13.92
CA GLU A 11 -17.31 0.10 -14.24
C GLU A 11 -16.66 -0.74 -13.11
N ALA A 12 -15.64 -0.20 -12.46
CA ALA A 12 -15.00 -0.83 -11.30
C ALA A 12 -15.83 -0.73 -10.01
N GLY A 13 -16.88 0.12 -9.99
CA GLY A 13 -17.73 0.32 -8.82
C GLY A 13 -17.11 1.20 -7.72
N VAL A 14 -16.21 2.10 -8.07
CA VAL A 14 -15.54 3.03 -7.14
C VAL A 14 -16.53 4.00 -6.50
N HIS A 15 -17.63 4.31 -7.17
CA HIS A 15 -18.65 5.25 -6.72
C HIS A 15 -19.53 4.76 -5.55
N PHE A 16 -19.53 3.47 -5.24
CA PHE A 16 -20.29 2.95 -4.11
C PHE A 16 -19.55 3.19 -2.80
N GLY A 17 -20.17 3.91 -1.90
CA GLY A 17 -19.70 4.07 -0.53
C GLY A 17 -20.39 3.12 0.44
N HIS A 18 -20.22 3.38 1.72
CA HIS A 18 -20.87 2.65 2.81
C HIS A 18 -22.32 3.08 3.04
N GLN A 19 -23.02 2.32 3.89
CA GLN A 19 -24.37 2.67 4.35
C GLN A 19 -24.38 4.03 5.03
N THR A 20 -25.43 4.83 4.80
CA THR A 20 -25.57 6.20 5.31
C THR A 20 -25.37 6.33 6.82
N ARG A 21 -25.78 5.34 7.61
CA ARG A 21 -25.59 5.32 9.08
C ARG A 21 -24.14 5.18 9.55
N ARG A 22 -23.22 4.81 8.64
CA ARG A 22 -21.80 4.53 8.98
C ARG A 22 -20.83 5.59 8.45
N TRP A 23 -21.33 6.67 7.91
CA TRP A 23 -20.52 7.67 7.27
C TRP A 23 -19.76 8.56 8.27
N ASN A 24 -18.72 9.23 7.79
CA ASN A 24 -18.03 10.29 8.48
C ASN A 24 -18.51 11.65 7.91
N PRO A 25 -18.99 12.60 8.76
CA PRO A 25 -19.41 13.92 8.29
C PRO A 25 -18.36 14.69 7.47
N LYS A 26 -17.07 14.50 7.75
CA LYS A 26 -15.98 15.12 7.00
C LYS A 26 -15.91 14.65 5.54
N MET A 27 -16.49 13.50 5.23
CA MET A 27 -16.61 12.99 3.85
C MET A 27 -17.76 13.63 3.05
N ALA A 28 -18.54 14.55 3.66
CA ALA A 28 -19.70 15.17 3.02
C ALA A 28 -19.37 15.82 1.67
N GLU A 29 -18.19 16.44 1.56
CA GLU A 29 -17.76 17.09 0.33
C GLU A 29 -17.49 16.12 -0.84
N TYR A 30 -17.19 14.84 -0.55
CA TYR A 30 -16.92 13.80 -1.55
C TYR A 30 -18.13 12.94 -1.90
N ILE A 31 -19.28 13.20 -1.24
CA ILE A 31 -20.51 12.48 -1.47
C ILE A 31 -21.36 13.25 -2.48
N TYR A 32 -21.73 12.61 -3.58
CA TYR A 32 -22.61 13.19 -4.61
C TYR A 32 -24.09 13.10 -4.20
N THR A 33 -24.52 11.93 -3.71
CA THR A 33 -25.92 11.68 -3.34
C THR A 33 -26.05 10.43 -2.47
N GLU A 34 -27.27 10.13 -2.07
CA GLU A 34 -27.66 8.88 -1.42
C GLU A 34 -28.63 8.11 -2.32
N ARG A 35 -28.46 6.79 -2.40
CA ARG A 35 -29.38 5.90 -3.09
C ARG A 35 -29.51 4.57 -2.34
N ASN A 36 -30.76 4.19 -2.03
CA ASN A 36 -31.07 2.94 -1.30
C ASN A 36 -30.31 2.79 0.03
N GLY A 37 -30.12 3.90 0.76
CA GLY A 37 -29.41 3.89 2.04
C GLY A 37 -27.89 3.70 1.94
N ILE A 38 -27.31 3.92 0.74
CA ILE A 38 -25.89 3.87 0.46
C ILE A 38 -25.45 5.22 -0.11
N HIS A 39 -24.34 5.76 0.37
CA HIS A 39 -23.74 6.96 -0.21
C HIS A 39 -23.11 6.66 -1.56
N ILE A 40 -23.25 7.59 -2.48
CA ILE A 40 -22.61 7.57 -3.80
C ILE A 40 -21.52 8.63 -3.80
N ILE A 41 -20.30 8.22 -4.08
CA ILE A 41 -19.10 9.07 -4.13
C ILE A 41 -19.08 9.85 -5.45
N ASP A 42 -18.65 11.11 -5.38
CA ASP A 42 -18.52 11.99 -6.54
C ASP A 42 -17.25 11.61 -7.35
N LEU A 43 -17.47 10.89 -8.45
CA LEU A 43 -16.37 10.45 -9.31
C LEU A 43 -15.66 11.59 -10.03
N GLN A 44 -16.27 12.78 -10.21
CA GLN A 44 -15.59 13.93 -10.80
C GLN A 44 -14.43 14.38 -9.91
N LYS A 45 -14.67 14.42 -8.60
CA LYS A 45 -13.61 14.71 -7.62
C LYS A 45 -12.59 13.57 -7.56
N SER A 46 -13.07 12.32 -7.54
CA SER A 46 -12.16 11.16 -7.48
C SER A 46 -11.16 11.13 -8.64
N VAL A 47 -11.57 11.47 -9.86
CA VAL A 47 -10.65 11.54 -11.02
C VAL A 47 -9.51 12.52 -10.77
N GLY A 48 -9.82 13.75 -10.36
CA GLY A 48 -8.79 14.77 -10.10
C GLY A 48 -7.84 14.36 -8.95
N MET A 49 -8.42 13.81 -7.87
CA MET A 49 -7.62 13.41 -6.69
C MET A 49 -6.77 12.15 -6.95
N VAL A 50 -7.19 11.28 -7.87
CA VAL A 50 -6.34 10.18 -8.37
C VAL A 50 -5.16 10.74 -9.17
N ASP A 51 -5.38 11.75 -10.02
CA ASP A 51 -4.31 12.39 -10.79
C ASP A 51 -3.28 13.06 -9.85
N ASP A 52 -3.75 13.75 -8.79
CA ASP A 52 -2.88 14.37 -7.78
C ASP A 52 -2.07 13.32 -7.00
N ALA A 53 -2.72 12.24 -6.57
CA ALA A 53 -2.06 11.12 -5.88
C ALA A 53 -1.04 10.41 -6.77
N TYR A 54 -1.39 10.19 -8.05
CA TYR A 54 -0.50 9.60 -9.04
C TYR A 54 0.77 10.43 -9.19
N LYS A 55 0.61 11.76 -9.34
CA LYS A 55 1.74 12.67 -9.46
C LYS A 55 2.63 12.64 -8.21
N ALA A 56 2.03 12.67 -7.01
CA ALA A 56 2.78 12.61 -5.76
C ALA A 56 3.61 11.30 -5.64
N VAL A 57 3.02 10.16 -6.02
CA VAL A 57 3.73 8.86 -6.04
C VAL A 57 4.85 8.87 -7.07
N SER A 58 4.60 9.43 -8.28
CA SER A 58 5.60 9.53 -9.34
C SER A 58 6.76 10.43 -8.94
N ASP A 59 6.49 11.60 -8.35
CA ASP A 59 7.52 12.53 -7.89
C ASP A 59 8.43 11.88 -6.83
N ILE A 60 7.84 11.17 -5.85
CA ILE A 60 8.58 10.45 -4.81
C ILE A 60 9.44 9.33 -5.43
N ALA A 61 8.90 8.56 -6.37
CA ALA A 61 9.62 7.49 -7.03
C ALA A 61 10.76 8.03 -7.90
N ALA A 62 10.55 9.15 -8.61
CA ALA A 62 11.56 9.82 -9.40
C ALA A 62 12.74 10.40 -8.59
N GLU A 63 12.57 10.60 -7.29
CA GLU A 63 13.64 10.95 -6.36
C GLU A 63 14.34 9.71 -5.75
N GLY A 64 14.09 8.51 -6.29
CA GLY A 64 14.59 7.24 -5.74
C GLY A 64 13.95 6.87 -4.39
N GLY A 65 12.80 7.46 -4.08
CA GLY A 65 12.03 7.21 -2.87
C GLY A 65 11.32 5.86 -2.90
N THR A 66 11.00 5.34 -1.73
CA THR A 66 10.31 4.06 -1.58
C THR A 66 8.89 4.25 -1.07
N VAL A 67 7.93 3.56 -1.68
CA VAL A 67 6.52 3.58 -1.31
C VAL A 67 6.15 2.25 -0.64
N LEU A 68 5.52 2.33 0.55
CA LEU A 68 5.00 1.16 1.24
C LEU A 68 3.50 1.02 0.97
N PHE A 69 3.10 -0.06 0.33
CA PHE A 69 1.69 -0.37 0.07
C PHE A 69 1.07 -1.12 1.25
N VAL A 70 0.00 -0.57 1.84
CA VAL A 70 -0.66 -1.12 3.03
C VAL A 70 -2.14 -1.38 2.77
N GLY A 71 -2.58 -2.61 3.03
CA GLY A 71 -3.99 -2.96 2.91
C GLY A 71 -4.26 -4.35 3.44
N THR A 72 -4.71 -4.44 4.70
CA THR A 72 -4.98 -5.72 5.37
C THR A 72 -6.42 -6.21 5.17
N LYS A 73 -7.25 -5.45 4.46
CA LYS A 73 -8.62 -5.84 4.12
C LYS A 73 -8.59 -7.00 3.11
N LYS A 74 -9.43 -8.02 3.32
CA LYS A 74 -9.44 -9.21 2.43
C LYS A 74 -9.58 -8.87 0.95
N GLN A 75 -10.34 -7.81 0.65
CA GLN A 75 -10.54 -7.33 -0.72
C GLN A 75 -9.31 -6.65 -1.33
N ALA A 76 -8.37 -6.18 -0.48
CA ALA A 76 -7.17 -5.46 -0.90
C ALA A 76 -5.92 -6.33 -0.90
N GLN A 77 -5.85 -7.38 -0.08
CA GLN A 77 -4.65 -8.18 0.19
C GLN A 77 -3.91 -8.63 -1.05
N ASP A 78 -4.62 -9.25 -2.00
CA ASP A 78 -4.01 -9.78 -3.22
C ASP A 78 -3.58 -8.68 -4.18
N SER A 79 -4.40 -7.61 -4.30
CA SER A 79 -4.07 -6.47 -5.16
C SER A 79 -2.85 -5.72 -4.65
N ILE A 80 -2.77 -5.47 -3.34
CA ILE A 80 -1.62 -4.81 -2.69
C ILE A 80 -0.35 -5.61 -2.94
N LYS A 81 -0.35 -6.91 -2.68
CA LYS A 81 0.81 -7.78 -2.90
C LYS A 81 1.25 -7.77 -4.37
N THR A 82 0.33 -8.10 -5.27
CA THR A 82 0.64 -8.26 -6.70
C THR A 82 1.18 -6.98 -7.31
N GLU A 83 0.58 -5.83 -7.01
CA GLU A 83 0.97 -4.56 -7.60
C GLU A 83 2.26 -4.00 -6.97
N ALA A 84 2.48 -4.18 -5.67
CA ALA A 84 3.73 -3.80 -5.03
C ALA A 84 4.91 -4.64 -5.55
N GLU A 85 4.74 -5.96 -5.69
CA GLU A 85 5.76 -6.82 -6.31
C GLU A 85 6.02 -6.44 -7.78
N ARG A 86 4.98 -6.04 -8.54
CA ARG A 86 5.12 -5.60 -9.93
C ARG A 86 5.96 -4.35 -10.09
N CYS A 87 5.86 -3.39 -9.17
CA CYS A 87 6.63 -2.14 -9.21
C CYS A 87 7.91 -2.17 -8.36
N GLY A 88 8.26 -3.31 -7.75
CA GLY A 88 9.46 -3.47 -6.93
C GLY A 88 9.42 -2.74 -5.59
N MET A 89 8.22 -2.40 -5.11
CA MET A 89 8.01 -1.71 -3.83
C MET A 89 7.59 -2.66 -2.71
N TYR A 90 7.59 -2.16 -1.48
CA TYR A 90 7.29 -2.93 -0.28
C TYR A 90 5.79 -2.97 0.02
N TYR A 91 5.33 -4.01 0.74
CA TYR A 91 3.92 -4.12 1.10
C TYR A 91 3.67 -4.75 2.47
N VAL A 92 2.49 -4.43 3.04
CA VAL A 92 1.91 -5.09 4.22
C VAL A 92 0.45 -5.40 3.89
N ASN A 93 0.15 -6.67 3.67
CA ASN A 93 -1.18 -7.11 3.23
C ASN A 93 -1.93 -7.99 4.23
N GLU A 94 -1.28 -8.54 5.28
CA GLU A 94 -1.94 -9.44 6.23
C GLU A 94 -2.34 -8.75 7.53
N ARG A 95 -1.37 -8.19 8.24
CA ARG A 95 -1.62 -7.49 9.49
C ARG A 95 -0.54 -6.45 9.77
N TRP A 96 -0.96 -5.23 10.05
CA TRP A 96 -0.05 -4.23 10.60
C TRP A 96 0.34 -4.59 12.03
N LEU A 97 1.63 -4.71 12.28
CA LEU A 97 2.17 -4.93 13.62
C LEU A 97 2.49 -3.57 14.25
N GLY A 98 1.89 -3.27 15.41
CA GLY A 98 2.19 -2.01 16.09
C GLY A 98 3.69 -1.83 16.33
N GLY A 99 4.21 -0.63 16.03
CA GLY A 99 5.64 -0.33 16.06
C GLY A 99 6.40 -0.71 14.79
N MET A 100 5.70 -1.00 13.69
CA MET A 100 6.35 -1.42 12.44
C MET A 100 7.24 -0.31 11.86
N LEU A 101 6.89 0.94 12.05
CA LEU A 101 7.69 2.11 11.67
C LEU A 101 8.35 2.74 12.88
N THR A 102 7.61 3.04 13.95
CA THR A 102 8.12 3.73 15.14
C THR A 102 9.13 2.90 15.94
N ASN A 103 9.08 1.57 15.84
CA ASN A 103 10.06 0.65 16.42
C ASN A 103 10.75 -0.21 15.36
N PHE A 104 11.13 0.43 14.27
CA PHE A 104 11.71 -0.22 13.08
C PHE A 104 12.94 -1.08 13.40
N LYS A 105 13.78 -0.64 14.35
CA LYS A 105 14.95 -1.41 14.79
C LYS A 105 14.58 -2.81 15.32
N THR A 106 13.49 -2.93 16.07
CA THR A 106 12.98 -4.23 16.55
C THR A 106 12.42 -5.07 15.40
N ILE A 107 11.72 -4.44 14.46
CA ILE A 107 11.23 -5.12 13.25
C ILE A 107 12.38 -5.66 12.41
N GLN A 108 13.46 -4.90 12.23
CA GLN A 108 14.68 -5.36 11.55
C GLN A 108 15.30 -6.60 12.22
N THR A 109 15.26 -6.67 13.55
CA THR A 109 15.70 -7.88 14.27
C THR A 109 14.84 -9.11 13.95
N ARG A 110 13.52 -8.92 13.78
CA ARG A 110 12.60 -9.99 13.38
C ARG A 110 12.78 -10.40 11.92
N ILE A 111 13.03 -9.43 11.04
CA ILE A 111 13.38 -9.69 9.62
C ILE A 111 14.71 -10.46 9.54
N LYS A 112 15.71 -10.10 10.34
CA LYS A 112 16.96 -10.87 10.43
C LYS A 112 16.70 -12.30 10.83
N ARG A 113 15.84 -12.53 11.85
CA ARG A 113 15.44 -13.87 12.26
C ARG A 113 14.74 -14.66 11.15
N LEU A 114 13.90 -13.99 10.36
CA LEU A 114 13.26 -14.60 9.18
C LEU A 114 14.31 -15.09 8.19
N LYS A 115 15.27 -14.24 7.82
CA LYS A 115 16.36 -14.58 6.90
C LYS A 115 17.28 -15.70 7.45
N GLU A 116 17.52 -15.73 8.76
CA GLU A 116 18.25 -16.83 9.41
C GLU A 116 17.52 -18.17 9.23
N ILE A 117 16.18 -18.20 9.42
CA ILE A 117 15.40 -19.42 9.25
C ILE A 117 15.38 -19.87 7.79
N GLU A 118 15.32 -18.95 6.84
CA GLU A 118 15.44 -19.25 5.40
C GLU A 118 16.77 -19.93 5.10
N THR A 119 17.88 -19.34 5.56
CA THR A 119 19.21 -19.95 5.43
C THR A 119 19.29 -21.34 6.04
N MET A 120 18.71 -21.55 7.25
CA MET A 120 18.65 -22.87 7.90
C MET A 120 17.86 -23.89 7.10
N SER A 121 16.91 -23.45 6.27
CA SER A 121 16.14 -24.32 5.39
C SER A 121 16.95 -24.73 4.15
N GLU A 122 17.85 -23.86 3.68
CA GLU A 122 18.64 -24.08 2.48
C GLU A 122 19.93 -24.89 2.75
N ASP A 123 20.56 -24.68 3.89
CA ASP A 123 21.84 -25.31 4.28
C ASP A 123 21.70 -26.71 4.89
N GLY A 124 20.47 -27.27 4.95
CA GLY A 124 20.20 -28.61 5.47
C GLY A 124 20.19 -28.70 7.01
N THR A 125 20.25 -27.58 7.74
CA THR A 125 20.20 -27.56 9.22
C THR A 125 18.96 -28.27 9.75
N PHE A 126 17.83 -28.23 9.01
CA PHE A 126 16.59 -28.91 9.44
C PHE A 126 16.72 -30.45 9.47
N ASP A 127 17.66 -31.04 8.74
CA ASP A 127 17.85 -32.49 8.70
C ASP A 127 18.59 -32.99 9.96
N VAL A 128 19.35 -32.12 10.61
CA VAL A 128 20.13 -32.42 11.81
C VAL A 128 19.32 -32.20 13.10
N LEU A 129 18.32 -31.32 13.05
CA LEU A 129 17.51 -30.95 14.21
C LEU A 129 16.43 -31.99 14.54
N PRO A 130 16.05 -32.12 15.84
CA PRO A 130 14.91 -32.96 16.24
C PRO A 130 13.63 -32.51 15.54
N LYS A 131 12.81 -33.45 15.06
CA LYS A 131 11.54 -33.17 14.34
C LYS A 131 10.63 -32.17 15.05
N LYS A 132 10.58 -32.22 16.38
CA LYS A 132 9.76 -31.30 17.20
C LYS A 132 10.23 -29.84 17.08
N GLU A 133 11.53 -29.60 17.06
CA GLU A 133 12.12 -28.28 16.92
C GLU A 133 11.90 -27.74 15.51
N VAL A 134 12.10 -28.55 14.47
CA VAL A 134 11.82 -28.18 13.08
C VAL A 134 10.38 -27.71 12.91
N ILE A 135 9.41 -28.41 13.52
CA ILE A 135 7.99 -28.00 13.45
C ILE A 135 7.77 -26.64 14.10
N LEU A 136 8.43 -26.33 15.21
CA LEU A 136 8.30 -25.04 15.89
C LEU A 136 8.94 -23.92 15.05
N ILE A 137 10.12 -24.15 14.49
CA ILE A 137 10.81 -23.18 13.62
C ILE A 137 9.99 -22.92 12.35
N LYS A 138 9.42 -23.94 11.71
CA LYS A 138 8.55 -23.75 10.54
C LYS A 138 7.31 -22.94 10.87
N LYS A 139 6.68 -23.15 12.01
CA LYS A 139 5.55 -22.31 12.46
C LYS A 139 5.96 -20.85 12.73
N GLU A 140 7.17 -20.64 13.27
CA GLU A 140 7.74 -19.30 13.43
C GLU A 140 7.98 -18.67 12.06
N TRP A 141 8.57 -19.39 11.14
CA TRP A 141 8.80 -18.94 9.76
C TRP A 141 7.52 -18.51 9.05
N ASP A 142 6.52 -19.40 9.00
CA ASP A 142 5.22 -19.10 8.39
C ASP A 142 4.60 -17.83 8.95
N LYS A 143 4.70 -17.60 10.26
CA LYS A 143 4.18 -16.41 10.92
C LYS A 143 4.96 -15.15 10.57
N LEU A 144 6.29 -15.23 10.51
CA LEU A 144 7.16 -14.12 10.17
C LEU A 144 7.01 -13.77 8.68
N GLU A 145 7.07 -14.76 7.79
CA GLU A 145 6.91 -14.56 6.35
C GLU A 145 5.55 -13.94 6.03
N LYS A 146 4.48 -14.45 6.63
CA LYS A 146 3.13 -13.92 6.42
C LYS A 146 2.99 -12.44 6.78
N ASN A 147 3.66 -11.96 7.86
CA ASN A 147 3.48 -10.59 8.35
C ASN A 147 4.60 -9.63 7.91
N LEU A 148 5.80 -10.13 7.62
CA LEU A 148 6.98 -9.33 7.35
C LEU A 148 7.60 -9.59 5.97
N GLY A 149 7.13 -10.61 5.25
CA GLY A 149 7.67 -10.99 3.94
C GLY A 149 7.71 -9.83 2.95
N GLY A 150 6.65 -9.02 2.90
CA GLY A 150 6.58 -7.86 1.99
C GLY A 150 7.51 -6.69 2.33
N ILE A 151 8.12 -6.69 3.51
CA ILE A 151 9.08 -5.65 3.95
C ILE A 151 10.46 -6.23 4.27
N LYS A 152 10.72 -7.47 3.90
CA LYS A 152 11.94 -8.21 4.24
C LYS A 152 13.23 -7.54 3.71
N ASP A 153 13.15 -6.85 2.59
CA ASP A 153 14.28 -6.16 1.97
C ASP A 153 14.30 -4.65 2.23
N MET A 154 13.35 -4.13 2.99
CA MET A 154 13.27 -2.73 3.37
C MET A 154 14.37 -2.38 4.38
N LYS A 155 15.38 -1.62 3.95
CA LYS A 155 16.54 -1.23 4.78
C LYS A 155 16.34 0.08 5.54
N LYS A 156 15.53 0.99 5.02
CA LYS A 156 15.18 2.30 5.58
C LYS A 156 13.66 2.42 5.73
N LEU A 157 13.20 3.41 6.48
CA LEU A 157 11.78 3.77 6.52
C LEU A 157 11.32 4.18 5.12
N PRO A 158 10.05 3.93 4.76
CA PRO A 158 9.52 4.34 3.46
C PRO A 158 9.39 5.86 3.39
N ASP A 159 9.52 6.40 2.19
CA ASP A 159 9.41 7.83 1.92
C ASP A 159 7.93 8.26 1.74
N ALA A 160 7.03 7.32 1.43
CA ALA A 160 5.57 7.50 1.46
C ALA A 160 4.85 6.17 1.76
N ILE A 161 3.59 6.27 2.17
CA ILE A 161 2.74 5.11 2.41
C ILE A 161 1.46 5.27 1.62
N PHE A 162 1.13 4.23 0.83
CA PHE A 162 -0.18 4.10 0.19
C PHE A 162 -1.06 3.16 1.01
N VAL A 163 -2.22 3.63 1.47
CA VAL A 163 -3.10 2.89 2.38
C VAL A 163 -4.49 2.64 1.78
N VAL A 164 -5.02 1.44 2.00
CA VAL A 164 -6.41 1.08 1.67
C VAL A 164 -7.19 0.88 2.97
N ASP A 165 -8.32 1.58 3.12
CA ASP A 165 -9.15 1.63 4.32
C ASP A 165 -8.40 2.25 5.53
N PRO A 166 -8.26 3.59 5.56
CA PRO A 166 -7.60 4.32 6.66
C PRO A 166 -8.16 3.98 8.03
N LYS A 167 -9.46 3.75 8.12
CA LYS A 167 -10.13 3.41 9.38
C LYS A 167 -9.64 2.10 9.97
N LYS A 168 -9.34 1.12 9.14
CA LYS A 168 -8.81 -0.18 9.57
C LYS A 168 -7.33 -0.10 9.89
N GLU A 169 -6.58 0.67 9.12
CA GLU A 169 -5.13 0.81 9.24
C GLU A 169 -4.72 1.98 10.17
N ARG A 170 -5.57 2.33 11.14
CA ARG A 170 -5.37 3.48 12.02
C ARG A 170 -4.02 3.51 12.74
N ILE A 171 -3.48 2.34 13.12
CA ILE A 171 -2.17 2.27 13.78
C ILE A 171 -1.06 2.67 12.80
N CYS A 172 -1.13 2.22 11.55
CA CYS A 172 -0.22 2.62 10.49
C CYS A 172 -0.21 4.14 10.30
N ILE A 173 -1.38 4.74 10.20
CA ILE A 173 -1.56 6.20 10.03
C ILE A 173 -0.96 6.98 11.21
N GLN A 174 -1.24 6.56 12.45
CA GLN A 174 -0.67 7.21 13.64
C GLN A 174 0.86 7.14 13.69
N GLU A 175 1.43 6.01 13.28
CA GLU A 175 2.88 5.85 13.20
C GLU A 175 3.48 6.71 12.08
N ALA A 176 2.85 6.77 10.92
CA ALA A 176 3.26 7.61 9.80
C ALA A 176 3.24 9.11 10.18
N HIS A 177 2.16 9.59 10.79
CA HIS A 177 2.07 10.97 11.29
C HIS A 177 3.16 11.29 12.32
N THR A 178 3.44 10.36 13.23
CA THR A 178 4.50 10.54 14.25
C THR A 178 5.89 10.72 13.62
N LEU A 179 6.12 10.09 12.47
CA LEU A 179 7.39 10.13 11.74
C LEU A 179 7.40 11.16 10.60
N GLY A 180 6.28 11.83 10.33
CA GLY A 180 6.16 12.80 9.24
C GLY A 180 6.22 12.16 7.85
N ILE A 181 5.79 10.90 7.71
CA ILE A 181 5.78 10.18 6.42
C ILE A 181 4.45 10.50 5.72
N PRO A 182 4.47 11.01 4.46
CA PRO A 182 3.27 11.35 3.72
C PRO A 182 2.39 10.12 3.46
N LEU A 183 1.07 10.34 3.60
CA LEU A 183 0.03 9.34 3.47
C LEU A 183 -0.83 9.58 2.24
N ILE A 184 -0.90 8.60 1.38
CA ILE A 184 -1.75 8.55 0.20
C ILE A 184 -2.74 7.40 0.40
N GLY A 185 -4.02 7.58 0.13
CA GLY A 185 -4.91 6.45 0.38
C GLY A 185 -6.31 6.53 -0.19
N ILE A 186 -6.94 5.35 -0.29
CA ILE A 186 -8.33 5.20 -0.68
C ILE A 186 -9.18 5.41 0.57
N ALA A 187 -9.99 6.48 0.57
CA ALA A 187 -10.92 6.81 1.64
C ALA A 187 -12.36 6.58 1.18
N ASP A 188 -13.05 5.62 1.81
CA ASP A 188 -14.49 5.44 1.66
C ASP A 188 -15.26 6.43 2.58
N THR A 189 -16.56 6.50 2.44
CA THR A 189 -17.44 7.43 3.15
C THR A 189 -17.44 7.28 4.68
N ASN A 190 -16.84 6.24 5.25
CA ASN A 190 -16.71 5.97 6.68
C ASN A 190 -15.36 6.37 7.28
N CYS A 191 -14.46 6.92 6.47
CA CYS A 191 -13.10 7.30 6.86
C CYS A 191 -13.01 8.79 7.22
N ASP A 192 -11.93 9.21 7.87
CA ASP A 192 -11.58 10.62 8.06
C ASP A 192 -10.59 11.03 6.96
N PRO A 193 -10.97 11.91 6.02
CA PRO A 193 -10.08 12.32 4.94
C PRO A 193 -8.89 13.18 5.43
N GLU A 194 -9.02 13.87 6.57
CA GLU A 194 -7.95 14.70 7.13
C GLU A 194 -6.76 13.88 7.66
N GLU A 195 -6.92 12.56 7.81
CA GLU A 195 -5.83 11.66 8.19
C GLU A 195 -4.87 11.36 7.03
N LEU A 196 -5.18 11.79 5.79
CA LEU A 196 -4.39 11.55 4.59
C LEU A 196 -3.94 12.86 3.95
N ASP A 197 -2.71 12.90 3.46
CA ASP A 197 -2.18 14.03 2.70
C ASP A 197 -2.74 14.06 1.28
N TYR A 198 -2.91 12.86 0.67
CA TYR A 198 -3.52 12.70 -0.65
C TYR A 198 -4.67 11.71 -0.56
N VAL A 199 -5.88 12.25 -0.54
CA VAL A 199 -7.13 11.48 -0.42
C VAL A 199 -7.60 11.04 -1.79
N ILE A 200 -7.93 9.76 -1.94
CA ILE A 200 -8.62 9.22 -3.10
C ILE A 200 -10.00 8.75 -2.67
N PRO A 201 -11.06 9.55 -2.87
CA PRO A 201 -12.42 9.12 -2.52
C PRO A 201 -12.83 7.93 -3.39
N GLY A 202 -13.13 6.81 -2.76
CA GLY A 202 -13.47 5.59 -3.48
C GLY A 202 -13.85 4.42 -2.59
N ASN A 203 -14.46 3.43 -3.22
CA ASN A 203 -14.89 2.18 -2.58
C ASN A 203 -13.68 1.31 -2.22
N ASP A 204 -13.53 0.99 -0.96
CA ASP A 204 -12.48 0.11 -0.43
C ASP A 204 -12.95 -1.34 -0.20
N ASP A 205 -14.24 -1.63 -0.45
CA ASP A 205 -14.85 -2.97 -0.32
C ASP A 205 -14.89 -3.75 -1.64
N ALA A 206 -14.84 -3.06 -2.79
CA ALA A 206 -14.90 -3.69 -4.09
C ALA A 206 -13.49 -4.04 -4.60
N ILE A 207 -13.20 -5.34 -4.77
CA ILE A 207 -11.90 -5.84 -5.27
C ILE A 207 -11.46 -5.15 -6.56
N ARG A 208 -12.41 -4.92 -7.50
CA ARG A 208 -12.13 -4.27 -8.79
C ARG A 208 -11.76 -2.79 -8.61
N ALA A 209 -12.42 -2.09 -7.68
CA ALA A 209 -12.15 -0.68 -7.39
C ALA A 209 -10.76 -0.52 -6.77
N VAL A 210 -10.44 -1.31 -5.74
CA VAL A 210 -9.14 -1.33 -5.10
C VAL A 210 -8.05 -1.67 -6.11
N LYS A 211 -8.22 -2.75 -6.88
CA LYS A 211 -7.23 -3.17 -7.89
C LYS A 211 -6.97 -2.08 -8.92
N LEU A 212 -8.01 -1.40 -9.42
CA LEU A 212 -7.87 -0.34 -10.40
C LEU A 212 -7.00 0.81 -9.87
N ILE A 213 -7.26 1.28 -8.64
CA ILE A 213 -6.52 2.40 -8.06
C ILE A 213 -5.10 1.98 -7.69
N VAL A 214 -4.92 0.84 -7.02
CA VAL A 214 -3.60 0.32 -6.64
C VAL A 214 -2.72 0.09 -7.86
N SER A 215 -3.27 -0.47 -8.95
CA SER A 215 -2.50 -0.67 -10.19
C SER A 215 -2.01 0.65 -10.79
N LYS A 216 -2.80 1.73 -10.67
CA LYS A 216 -2.37 3.05 -11.15
C LYS A 216 -1.26 3.65 -10.29
N MET A 217 -1.30 3.47 -8.98
CA MET A 217 -0.20 3.89 -8.12
C MET A 217 1.09 3.11 -8.41
N ALA A 218 0.97 1.81 -8.71
CA ALA A 218 2.11 1.01 -9.16
C ALA A 218 2.62 1.43 -10.56
N ASP A 219 1.72 1.80 -11.48
CA ASP A 219 2.11 2.37 -12.79
C ASP A 219 2.91 3.66 -12.62
N ALA A 220 2.53 4.55 -11.67
CA ALA A 220 3.25 5.78 -11.38
C ALA A 220 4.72 5.52 -10.98
N VAL A 221 4.93 4.51 -10.13
CA VAL A 221 6.29 4.08 -9.72
C VAL A 221 7.08 3.54 -10.92
N ILE A 222 6.46 2.69 -11.74
CA ILE A 222 7.14 2.08 -12.89
C ILE A 222 7.52 3.14 -13.93
N GLU A 223 6.62 4.08 -14.24
CA GLU A 223 6.89 5.15 -15.19
C GLU A 223 8.01 6.08 -14.70
N ALA A 224 8.06 6.41 -13.40
CA ALA A 224 9.13 7.19 -12.82
C ALA A 224 10.48 6.49 -12.92
N ASN A 225 10.56 5.22 -12.55
CA ASN A 225 11.79 4.43 -12.61
C ASN A 225 12.29 4.23 -14.06
N GLN A 226 11.39 4.08 -15.04
CA GLN A 226 11.76 4.00 -16.46
C GLN A 226 12.30 5.33 -16.97
N GLY A 227 11.75 6.45 -16.50
CA GLY A 227 12.26 7.79 -16.84
C GLY A 227 13.68 8.02 -16.35
N GLU A 228 13.99 7.55 -15.13
CA GLU A 228 15.36 7.63 -14.58
C GLU A 228 16.36 6.79 -15.38
N SER A 229 16.03 5.52 -15.68
CA SER A 229 16.94 4.65 -16.43
C SER A 229 17.26 5.20 -17.83
N MET A 230 16.27 5.78 -18.51
CA MET A 230 16.49 6.44 -19.81
C MET A 230 17.33 7.72 -19.70
N ALA A 231 17.21 8.45 -18.58
CA ALA A 231 17.99 9.66 -18.34
C ALA A 231 19.45 9.35 -18.00
N GLU A 232 19.70 8.27 -17.23
CA GLU A 232 21.04 7.77 -16.92
C GLU A 232 21.74 7.25 -18.17
N GLU A 233 21.07 6.44 -19.00
CA GLU A 233 21.62 5.95 -20.27
C GLU A 233 21.97 7.13 -21.22
N ALA A 234 21.12 8.14 -21.32
CA ALA A 234 21.37 9.31 -22.13
C ALA A 234 22.53 10.18 -21.59
N ALA A 235 22.74 10.21 -20.27
CA ALA A 235 23.86 10.91 -19.68
C ALA A 235 25.20 10.17 -19.89
N GLU A 236 25.21 8.84 -19.82
CA GLU A 236 26.39 8.01 -20.11
C GLU A 236 26.79 8.09 -21.60
N GLU A 237 25.81 8.12 -22.52
CA GLU A 237 26.09 8.32 -23.95
C GLU A 237 26.59 9.73 -24.28
N ALA A 238 26.28 10.73 -23.48
CA ALA A 238 26.74 12.11 -23.67
C ALA A 238 28.16 12.35 -23.14
N ASP A 239 28.62 11.53 -22.19
CA ASP A 239 29.98 11.59 -21.60
C ASP A 239 30.99 10.64 -22.29
N ALA A 240 30.57 9.83 -23.26
CA ALA A 240 31.40 8.90 -24.03
C ALA A 240 31.80 9.44 -25.40
#